data_5e01a3384f6c9b8f6654bfd49de80e28
#
_entry.id   5e01a3384f6c9b8f6654bfd49de80e28
#
_cell.length_a   1.000
_cell.length_b   1.000
_cell.length_c   1.000
_cell.angle_alpha   90.00
_cell.angle_beta   90.00
_cell.angle_gamma   90.00
#
_symmetry.space_group_name_H-M   'P 1'
#
loop_
_entity.id
_entity.type
_entity.pdbx_description
1 polymer ?
#
loop_
_entity_poly.entity_id
_entity_poly.type
_entity_poly.pdbx_seq_one_letter_code
_entity_poly.pdbx_strand_id
1 'polypeptide(L)'
;SSKARELAELGDVVTVDSSNVGIGTTSPSEKVEILHSSDAALKWSKSGSSYSGYLYQDANGSGVFNAAGVAGEGFYLDRNSQYMYMTTAGSERMRIDSSGNVLVGKTSADSATDGVQLIPNGISAFGRGGGEALRLNRNTSDGEILRFQKAGVTVATIGVSSSDNIYFAGGAGNTKGLLINDQGYIPSGYAGAASDNTVDIGNGSYRYKQIYAASSSINTSDANEKQQVASLTSTEMTAAKAISKLFKTFKWNDAVAAKGDAARTHAGVIAQNVQQAMTDAGLDAADYGFWCSDTWWETSTEVPAVEADEENGIEAQEAYTRIDTYETAEEAPEGATKRTRLGVRYPELLAFIGAATEQRLADIETRLAALEGA
;
A
#
# COMPACT_ATOMS: atom_id res chain seq x y z
N SER A 1 47.12 8.76 -66.90
CA SER A 1 46.52 10.11 -66.87
C SER A 1 45.12 10.19 -66.27
N SER A 2 44.29 9.16 -66.37
CA SER A 2 42.93 9.17 -65.74
C SER A 2 42.96 9.11 -64.24
N LYS A 3 43.85 8.27 -63.66
CA LYS A 3 43.97 8.13 -62.20
C LYS A 3 44.52 9.37 -61.52
N ALA A 4 45.43 10.14 -62.20
CA ALA A 4 45.93 11.37 -61.64
C ALA A 4 44.87 12.51 -61.63
N ARG A 5 43.97 12.50 -62.59
CA ARG A 5 42.86 13.45 -62.63
C ARG A 5 41.76 13.10 -61.60
N GLU A 6 41.47 11.80 -61.44
CA GLU A 6 40.57 11.30 -60.41
C GLU A 6 41.09 11.59 -58.98
N LEU A 7 42.43 11.50 -58.74
CA LEU A 7 43.04 11.85 -57.49
C LEU A 7 43.07 13.38 -57.24
N ALA A 8 43.18 14.19 -58.31
CA ALA A 8 43.13 15.66 -58.17
C ALA A 8 41.67 16.14 -57.89
N GLU A 9 40.68 15.49 -58.45
CA GLU A 9 39.27 15.77 -58.13
C GLU A 9 38.89 15.32 -56.73
N LEU A 10 39.54 14.26 -56.16
CA LEU A 10 39.40 13.85 -54.77
C LEU A 10 40.00 14.85 -53.79
N GLY A 11 41.03 15.61 -54.19
CA GLY A 11 41.70 16.61 -53.32
C GLY A 11 40.80 17.78 -52.92
N ASP A 12 39.74 18.06 -53.70
CA ASP A 12 38.74 19.07 -53.36
C ASP A 12 37.65 18.56 -52.42
N VAL A 13 37.56 17.25 -52.25
CA VAL A 13 36.48 16.58 -51.46
C VAL A 13 37.08 15.88 -50.24
N VAL A 14 38.25 15.32 -50.31
CA VAL A 14 38.95 14.59 -49.23
C VAL A 14 40.31 15.17 -48.99
N THR A 15 40.54 15.67 -47.79
CA THR A 15 41.83 16.22 -47.33
C THR A 15 42.43 15.29 -46.30
N VAL A 16 43.78 15.07 -46.42
CA VAL A 16 44.53 14.41 -45.38
C VAL A 16 45.53 15.44 -44.87
N ASP A 17 45.33 15.86 -43.61
CA ASP A 17 46.23 16.78 -42.93
C ASP A 17 46.86 16.07 -41.73
N SER A 18 48.22 15.94 -41.79
CA SER A 18 48.97 15.23 -40.77
C SER A 18 48.55 13.79 -40.56
N SER A 19 47.60 13.55 -39.66
CA SER A 19 47.03 12.24 -39.36
C SER A 19 45.48 12.24 -39.34
N ASN A 20 44.89 13.32 -39.83
CA ASN A 20 43.42 13.50 -39.88
C ASN A 20 42.91 13.44 -41.32
N VAL A 21 41.69 12.93 -41.50
CA VAL A 21 41.01 12.85 -42.79
C VAL A 21 39.78 13.75 -42.74
N GLY A 22 39.77 14.78 -43.59
CA GLY A 22 38.62 15.67 -43.80
C GLY A 22 37.84 15.28 -45.05
N ILE A 23 36.53 15.25 -45.01
CA ILE A 23 35.61 15.14 -46.13
C ILE A 23 34.75 16.41 -46.13
N GLY A 24 34.92 17.27 -47.18
CA GLY A 24 34.25 18.56 -47.23
C GLY A 24 34.90 19.66 -46.37
N THR A 25 36.05 19.43 -45.78
CA THR A 25 36.87 20.39 -45.06
C THR A 25 38.34 20.24 -45.40
N THR A 26 39.07 21.36 -45.47
CA THR A 26 40.52 21.38 -45.69
C THR A 26 41.35 21.44 -44.45
N SER A 27 40.70 21.60 -43.30
CA SER A 27 41.34 21.74 -41.96
C SER A 27 40.62 20.88 -40.94
N PRO A 28 40.70 19.52 -41.03
CA PRO A 28 39.98 18.63 -40.11
C PRO A 28 40.58 18.76 -38.68
N SER A 29 39.68 19.01 -37.71
CA SER A 29 40.00 19.12 -36.31
C SER A 29 40.07 17.76 -35.59
N GLU A 30 39.50 16.71 -36.20
CA GLU A 30 39.41 15.36 -35.64
C GLU A 30 40.05 14.33 -36.59
N LYS A 31 40.26 13.10 -36.12
CA LYS A 31 40.83 12.00 -36.91
C LYS A 31 40.07 11.71 -38.22
N VAL A 32 38.76 11.79 -38.17
CA VAL A 32 37.88 11.81 -39.35
C VAL A 32 36.86 12.90 -39.14
N GLU A 33 36.85 13.90 -39.95
CA GLU A 33 35.87 14.97 -39.94
C GLU A 33 35.10 15.00 -41.28
N ILE A 34 33.79 14.95 -41.22
CA ILE A 34 32.93 15.06 -42.36
C ILE A 34 32.14 16.37 -42.21
N LEU A 35 32.50 17.38 -42.98
CA LEU A 35 31.80 18.66 -43.00
C LEU A 35 30.91 18.75 -44.23
N HIS A 36 29.63 19.00 -43.96
CA HIS A 36 28.62 19.12 -45.01
C HIS A 36 27.79 20.40 -44.86
N SER A 37 27.42 20.97 -46.00
CA SER A 37 26.63 22.22 -46.02
C SER A 37 25.13 22.04 -45.76
N SER A 38 24.68 20.79 -45.69
CA SER A 38 23.29 20.40 -45.39
C SER A 38 23.27 19.40 -44.23
N ASP A 39 22.08 19.02 -43.75
CA ASP A 39 21.92 18.26 -42.54
C ASP A 39 22.52 16.84 -42.52
N ALA A 40 22.67 16.19 -43.70
CA ALA A 40 23.11 14.78 -43.77
C ALA A 40 24.62 14.64 -44.01
N ALA A 41 25.36 14.18 -42.96
CA ALA A 41 26.80 13.96 -43.06
C ALA A 41 27.18 12.53 -43.52
N LEU A 42 26.44 11.51 -43.16
CA LEU A 42 26.68 10.13 -43.58
C LEU A 42 25.36 9.46 -43.98
N LYS A 43 25.35 8.89 -45.18
CA LYS A 43 24.25 8.10 -45.71
C LYS A 43 24.75 6.70 -46.04
N TRP A 44 24.00 5.68 -45.67
CA TRP A 44 24.20 4.31 -46.18
C TRP A 44 22.91 3.78 -46.78
N SER A 45 23.02 3.08 -47.88
CA SER A 45 21.88 2.48 -48.54
C SER A 45 22.29 1.18 -49.23
N LYS A 46 21.35 0.25 -49.35
CA LYS A 46 21.54 -0.96 -50.16
C LYS A 46 21.18 -0.66 -51.61
N SER A 47 22.01 -1.12 -52.56
CA SER A 47 21.72 -0.99 -54.00
C SER A 47 20.35 -1.59 -54.33
N GLY A 48 19.54 -0.84 -55.08
CA GLY A 48 18.18 -1.24 -55.46
C GLY A 48 17.11 -1.06 -54.36
N SER A 49 17.46 -0.49 -53.20
CA SER A 49 16.53 -0.18 -52.16
C SER A 49 16.18 1.32 -52.16
N SER A 50 14.92 1.64 -51.91
CA SER A 50 14.46 3.01 -51.60
C SER A 50 14.75 3.46 -50.15
N TYR A 51 15.27 2.55 -49.30
CA TYR A 51 15.57 2.83 -47.91
C TYR A 51 17.03 3.23 -47.71
N SER A 52 17.28 4.22 -46.87
CA SER A 52 18.60 4.68 -46.48
C SER A 52 18.65 4.94 -44.98
N GLY A 53 19.83 4.79 -44.37
CA GLY A 53 20.10 5.26 -43.04
C GLY A 53 20.92 6.55 -43.08
N TYR A 54 20.75 7.41 -42.11
CA TYR A 54 21.48 8.66 -42.00
C TYR A 54 22.02 8.85 -40.58
N LEU A 55 23.22 9.35 -40.50
CA LEU A 55 23.78 9.97 -39.30
C LEU A 55 24.16 11.39 -39.69
N TYR A 56 23.57 12.35 -39.03
CA TYR A 56 23.81 13.76 -39.31
C TYR A 56 23.62 14.64 -38.09
N GLN A 57 24.11 15.87 -38.18
CA GLN A 57 23.85 16.95 -37.30
C GLN A 57 23.01 17.99 -38.05
N ASP A 58 21.89 18.41 -37.45
CA ASP A 58 21.06 19.47 -38.01
C ASP A 58 21.64 20.87 -37.76
N ALA A 59 20.99 21.89 -38.31
CA ALA A 59 21.41 23.30 -38.18
C ALA A 59 21.43 23.81 -36.71
N ASN A 60 20.75 23.12 -35.79
CA ASN A 60 20.68 23.44 -34.35
C ASN A 60 21.76 22.70 -33.57
N GLY A 61 22.57 21.86 -34.19
CA GLY A 61 23.60 21.07 -33.56
C GLY A 61 23.10 19.77 -32.92
N SER A 62 21.87 19.34 -33.27
CA SER A 62 21.29 18.09 -32.77
C SER A 62 21.79 16.88 -33.59
N GLY A 63 22.12 15.80 -32.90
CA GLY A 63 22.51 14.53 -33.52
C GLY A 63 21.29 13.70 -33.90
N VAL A 64 21.30 13.12 -35.08
CA VAL A 64 20.18 12.33 -35.59
C VAL A 64 20.68 11.00 -36.20
N PHE A 65 20.08 9.90 -35.76
CA PHE A 65 20.17 8.60 -36.42
C PHE A 65 18.79 8.28 -36.99
N ASN A 66 18.65 8.33 -38.32
CA ASN A 66 17.33 8.26 -38.97
C ASN A 66 17.36 7.21 -40.09
N ALA A 67 16.24 6.52 -40.28
CA ALA A 67 15.95 5.66 -41.42
C ALA A 67 15.06 6.42 -42.44
N ALA A 68 15.59 6.76 -43.59
CA ALA A 68 14.84 7.44 -44.64
C ALA A 68 14.07 6.45 -45.51
N GLY A 69 12.98 6.92 -46.09
CA GLY A 69 12.05 6.16 -46.91
C GLY A 69 10.71 5.91 -46.23
N VAL A 70 10.67 6.07 -44.91
CA VAL A 70 9.43 6.16 -44.13
C VAL A 70 9.52 7.44 -43.29
N ALA A 71 8.56 8.32 -43.43
CA ALA A 71 8.61 9.61 -42.75
C ALA A 71 8.69 9.45 -41.20
N GLY A 72 9.76 9.95 -40.62
CA GLY A 72 9.86 10.16 -39.20
C GLY A 72 10.22 8.96 -38.33
N GLU A 73 11.07 8.04 -38.81
CA GLU A 73 11.65 6.98 -37.98
C GLU A 73 13.08 7.36 -37.58
N GLY A 74 13.37 7.44 -36.31
CA GLY A 74 14.70 7.79 -35.85
C GLY A 74 14.90 7.87 -34.35
N PHE A 75 16.19 8.04 -34.01
CA PHE A 75 16.67 8.41 -32.69
C PHE A 75 17.30 9.79 -32.77
N TYR A 76 16.87 10.68 -31.94
CA TYR A 76 17.21 12.10 -31.98
C TYR A 76 17.82 12.56 -30.65
N LEU A 77 18.90 13.33 -30.74
CA LEU A 77 19.52 14.07 -29.64
C LEU A 77 19.31 15.55 -29.91
N ASP A 78 18.31 16.15 -29.28
CA ASP A 78 17.98 17.58 -29.47
C ASP A 78 18.80 18.43 -28.49
N ARG A 79 19.77 19.15 -29.03
CA ARG A 79 20.65 20.03 -28.25
C ARG A 79 19.94 21.25 -27.69
N ASN A 80 18.97 21.80 -28.42
CA ASN A 80 18.31 23.03 -28.01
C ASN A 80 17.37 22.79 -26.84
N SER A 81 16.61 21.70 -26.90
CA SER A 81 15.65 21.31 -25.85
C SER A 81 16.27 20.39 -24.79
N GLN A 82 17.54 19.97 -25.01
CA GLN A 82 18.31 19.12 -24.08
C GLN A 82 17.61 17.80 -23.76
N TYR A 83 16.97 17.17 -24.77
CA TYR A 83 16.36 15.85 -24.59
C TYR A 83 16.72 14.90 -25.73
N MET A 84 16.56 13.62 -25.50
CA MET A 84 16.62 12.58 -26.52
C MET A 84 15.27 11.95 -26.75
N TYR A 85 14.97 11.55 -28.00
CA TYR A 85 13.68 10.93 -28.30
C TYR A 85 13.74 9.95 -29.47
N MET A 86 12.77 9.06 -29.50
CA MET A 86 12.57 8.08 -30.55
C MET A 86 11.22 8.30 -31.24
N THR A 87 11.22 8.19 -32.55
CA THR A 87 10.02 8.31 -33.38
C THR A 87 9.74 7.05 -34.16
N THR A 88 8.47 6.75 -34.40
CA THR A 88 8.00 5.80 -35.41
C THR A 88 6.77 6.38 -36.13
N ALA A 89 6.70 6.21 -37.45
CA ALA A 89 5.62 6.75 -38.30
C ALA A 89 5.36 8.26 -38.05
N GLY A 90 6.43 9.03 -37.89
CA GLY A 90 6.36 10.49 -37.65
C GLY A 90 5.93 10.94 -36.26
N SER A 91 5.66 10.01 -35.37
CA SER A 91 5.21 10.32 -34.01
C SER A 91 6.27 9.94 -33.00
N GLU A 92 6.49 10.79 -32.00
CA GLU A 92 7.33 10.50 -30.86
C GLU A 92 6.72 9.36 -30.03
N ARG A 93 7.52 8.37 -29.66
CA ARG A 93 7.12 7.20 -28.89
C ARG A 93 7.73 7.16 -27.50
N MET A 94 8.94 7.70 -27.39
CA MET A 94 9.68 7.73 -26.12
C MET A 94 10.62 8.91 -26.11
N ARG A 95 10.81 9.53 -24.95
CA ARG A 95 11.87 10.51 -24.70
C ARG A 95 12.50 10.37 -23.32
N ILE A 96 13.72 10.91 -23.20
CA ILE A 96 14.30 11.34 -21.93
C ILE A 96 14.41 12.86 -22.03
N ASP A 97 13.66 13.58 -21.17
CA ASP A 97 13.62 15.04 -21.19
C ASP A 97 14.82 15.68 -20.48
N SER A 98 14.90 17.01 -20.48
CA SER A 98 16.00 17.77 -19.87
C SER A 98 16.10 17.62 -18.34
N SER A 99 15.04 17.14 -17.69
CA SER A 99 15.00 16.84 -16.25
C SER A 99 15.36 15.38 -15.95
N GLY A 100 15.65 14.56 -16.97
CA GLY A 100 15.96 13.14 -16.84
C GLY A 100 14.75 12.22 -16.72
N ASN A 101 13.52 12.73 -16.97
CA ASN A 101 12.32 11.92 -16.96
C ASN A 101 12.25 11.04 -18.21
N VAL A 102 11.92 9.76 -18.04
CA VAL A 102 11.63 8.84 -19.15
C VAL A 102 10.14 8.83 -19.41
N LEU A 103 9.73 9.24 -20.60
CA LEU A 103 8.34 9.36 -21.01
C LEU A 103 8.08 8.40 -22.20
N VAL A 104 7.00 7.63 -22.16
CA VAL A 104 6.58 6.74 -23.23
C VAL A 104 5.13 7.03 -23.62
N GLY A 105 4.90 7.33 -24.90
CA GLY A 105 3.58 7.68 -25.43
C GLY A 105 3.09 9.08 -25.05
N LYS A 106 3.95 9.90 -24.46
CA LYS A 106 3.65 11.29 -24.05
C LYS A 106 4.90 12.16 -24.13
N THR A 107 4.71 13.48 -24.11
CA THR A 107 5.79 14.47 -24.27
C THR A 107 5.97 15.39 -23.07
N SER A 108 5.10 15.28 -22.07
CA SER A 108 5.14 16.05 -20.82
C SER A 108 5.10 15.15 -19.59
N ALA A 109 5.80 15.54 -18.54
CA ALA A 109 5.82 14.84 -17.26
C ALA A 109 4.62 15.30 -16.41
N ASP A 110 3.43 14.78 -16.70
CA ASP A 110 2.19 15.00 -15.96
C ASP A 110 1.45 13.68 -15.77
N SER A 111 0.64 13.55 -14.73
CA SER A 111 -0.12 12.33 -14.43
C SER A 111 -1.51 12.31 -15.11
N ALA A 112 -1.94 13.40 -15.75
CA ALA A 112 -3.27 13.56 -16.33
C ALA A 112 -3.35 13.08 -17.79
N THR A 113 -2.22 12.96 -18.50
CA THR A 113 -2.16 12.47 -19.87
C THR A 113 -1.82 10.98 -19.94
N ASP A 114 -2.35 10.33 -20.99
CA ASP A 114 -2.06 8.92 -21.27
C ASP A 114 -0.58 8.69 -21.54
N GLY A 115 -0.05 7.55 -21.09
CA GLY A 115 1.34 7.15 -21.27
C GLY A 115 2.02 6.72 -20.00
N VAL A 116 3.33 6.43 -20.09
CA VAL A 116 4.16 6.06 -18.95
C VAL A 116 5.15 7.17 -18.67
N GLN A 117 5.33 7.50 -17.41
CA GLN A 117 6.40 8.37 -16.93
C GLN A 117 7.19 7.70 -15.81
N LEU A 118 8.53 7.78 -15.88
CA LEU A 118 9.45 7.41 -14.82
C LEU A 118 10.22 8.67 -14.42
N ILE A 119 9.95 9.20 -13.25
CA ILE A 119 10.50 10.47 -12.77
C ILE A 119 11.44 10.20 -11.61
N PRO A 120 12.74 10.56 -11.70
CA PRO A 120 13.75 10.22 -10.70
C PRO A 120 13.45 10.78 -9.29
N ASN A 121 12.92 11.99 -9.20
CA ASN A 121 12.63 12.68 -7.94
C ASN A 121 11.14 13.07 -7.80
N GLY A 122 10.25 12.32 -8.45
CA GLY A 122 8.82 12.62 -8.46
C GLY A 122 7.95 11.38 -8.59
N ILE A 123 6.72 11.58 -9.01
CA ILE A 123 5.73 10.51 -9.17
C ILE A 123 5.92 9.81 -10.51
N SER A 124 6.30 8.53 -10.49
CA SER A 124 6.24 7.67 -11.67
C SER A 124 4.82 7.12 -11.85
N ALA A 125 4.28 7.19 -13.07
CA ALA A 125 2.88 6.85 -13.33
C ALA A 125 2.69 6.08 -14.64
N PHE A 126 1.63 5.26 -14.67
CA PHE A 126 1.09 4.56 -15.82
C PHE A 126 -0.33 5.09 -16.04
N GLY A 127 -0.52 6.03 -16.96
CA GLY A 127 -1.79 6.69 -17.22
C GLY A 127 -2.49 6.14 -18.46
N ARG A 128 -3.83 5.96 -18.39
CA ARG A 128 -4.66 5.60 -19.52
C ARG A 128 -6.07 6.14 -19.36
N GLY A 129 -6.61 6.83 -20.36
CA GLY A 129 -7.94 7.44 -20.35
C GLY A 129 -9.12 6.45 -20.36
N GLY A 130 -8.87 5.16 -20.42
CA GLY A 130 -9.88 4.10 -20.32
C GLY A 130 -9.27 2.71 -20.42
N GLY A 131 -9.84 1.73 -19.71
CA GLY A 131 -9.32 0.37 -19.61
C GLY A 131 -8.17 0.23 -18.60
N GLU A 132 -7.46 -0.90 -18.64
CA GLU A 132 -6.36 -1.18 -17.70
C GLU A 132 -5.16 -0.28 -17.95
N ALA A 133 -4.67 0.41 -16.94
CA ALA A 133 -3.46 1.22 -16.99
C ALA A 133 -2.19 0.38 -16.79
N LEU A 134 -2.26 -0.65 -15.94
CA LEU A 134 -1.14 -1.55 -15.63
C LEU A 134 -1.67 -2.97 -15.40
N ARG A 135 -1.07 -3.95 -16.06
CA ARG A 135 -1.30 -5.38 -15.79
C ARG A 135 -0.01 -6.00 -15.30
N LEU A 136 -0.05 -6.57 -14.09
CA LEU A 136 1.01 -7.37 -13.52
C LEU A 136 0.60 -8.83 -13.59
N ASN A 137 1.44 -9.69 -14.16
CA ASN A 137 1.12 -11.09 -14.37
C ASN A 137 2.27 -12.01 -13.96
N ARG A 138 1.92 -13.09 -13.26
CA ARG A 138 2.80 -14.19 -12.90
C ARG A 138 2.28 -15.48 -13.55
N ASN A 139 3.01 -16.02 -14.51
CA ASN A 139 2.47 -17.02 -15.47
C ASN A 139 2.38 -18.45 -14.97
N THR A 140 3.25 -18.91 -14.06
CA THR A 140 3.46 -20.35 -13.87
C THR A 140 3.39 -20.84 -12.44
N SER A 141 3.35 -19.98 -11.44
CA SER A 141 3.35 -20.40 -10.04
C SER A 141 2.71 -19.35 -9.13
N ASP A 142 2.22 -19.78 -8.00
CA ASP A 142 1.78 -18.89 -6.94
C ASP A 142 2.92 -18.07 -6.34
N GLY A 143 2.61 -16.97 -5.71
CA GLY A 143 3.55 -16.11 -5.02
C GLY A 143 3.33 -14.62 -5.25
N GLU A 144 4.29 -13.81 -4.86
CA GLU A 144 4.24 -12.35 -4.96
C GLU A 144 4.17 -11.87 -6.41
N ILE A 145 3.28 -10.92 -6.67
CA ILE A 145 3.20 -10.18 -7.94
C ILE A 145 3.67 -8.75 -7.74
N LEU A 146 3.34 -8.13 -6.60
CA LEU A 146 3.77 -6.79 -6.24
C LEU A 146 4.39 -6.81 -4.85
N ARG A 147 5.56 -6.17 -4.71
CA ARG A 147 6.30 -6.05 -3.46
C ARG A 147 6.52 -4.58 -3.13
N PHE A 148 6.19 -4.20 -1.90
CA PHE A 148 6.46 -2.89 -1.35
C PHE A 148 7.67 -2.96 -0.40
N GLN A 149 8.61 -2.05 -0.58
CA GLN A 149 9.85 -2.03 0.20
C GLN A 149 10.13 -0.63 0.77
N LYS A 150 10.73 -0.60 1.96
CA LYS A 150 11.31 0.61 2.57
C LYS A 150 12.77 0.31 2.89
N ALA A 151 13.69 1.13 2.36
CA ALA A 151 15.14 0.95 2.53
C ALA A 151 15.62 -0.49 2.22
N GLY A 152 15.09 -1.11 1.15
CA GLY A 152 15.41 -2.48 0.73
C GLY A 152 14.68 -3.59 1.50
N VAL A 153 13.99 -3.27 2.58
CA VAL A 153 13.25 -4.25 3.38
C VAL A 153 11.79 -4.34 2.89
N THR A 154 11.29 -5.55 2.66
CA THR A 154 9.90 -5.78 2.27
C THR A 154 8.97 -5.47 3.43
N VAL A 155 8.02 -4.53 3.22
CA VAL A 155 7.02 -4.13 4.22
C VAL A 155 5.63 -4.70 3.92
N ALA A 156 5.32 -4.94 2.64
CA ALA A 156 4.08 -5.59 2.22
C ALA A 156 4.22 -6.26 0.86
N THR A 157 3.31 -7.20 0.57
CA THR A 157 3.21 -7.89 -0.72
C THR A 157 1.75 -8.07 -1.13
N ILE A 158 1.52 -8.10 -2.45
CA ILE A 158 0.27 -8.56 -3.05
C ILE A 158 0.64 -9.70 -3.99
N GLY A 159 -0.09 -10.81 -3.93
CA GLY A 159 0.21 -11.97 -4.74
C GLY A 159 -0.97 -12.92 -4.91
N VAL A 160 -0.70 -14.07 -5.50
CA VAL A 160 -1.66 -15.15 -5.71
C VAL A 160 -1.26 -16.40 -4.91
N SER A 161 -2.26 -17.13 -4.43
CA SER A 161 -2.13 -18.36 -3.66
C SER A 161 -3.22 -19.35 -4.09
N SER A 162 -2.90 -20.63 -4.15
CA SER A 162 -3.85 -21.69 -4.54
C SER A 162 -4.56 -21.44 -5.87
N SER A 163 -3.83 -20.90 -6.86
CA SER A 163 -4.21 -20.59 -8.25
C SER A 163 -5.18 -19.41 -8.44
N ASP A 164 -6.20 -19.24 -7.58
CA ASP A 164 -7.29 -18.28 -7.82
C ASP A 164 -7.47 -17.24 -6.71
N ASN A 165 -6.70 -17.35 -5.62
CA ASN A 165 -6.86 -16.48 -4.47
C ASN A 165 -5.86 -15.31 -4.55
N ILE A 166 -6.34 -14.10 -4.28
CA ILE A 166 -5.45 -12.94 -4.06
C ILE A 166 -5.17 -12.77 -2.58
N TYR A 167 -3.93 -12.46 -2.21
CA TYR A 167 -3.59 -12.10 -0.84
C TYR A 167 -2.92 -10.73 -0.73
N PHE A 168 -3.13 -10.10 0.41
CA PHE A 168 -2.43 -8.93 0.90
C PHE A 168 -1.73 -9.31 2.20
N ALA A 169 -0.42 -9.25 2.26
CA ALA A 169 0.33 -9.67 3.42
C ALA A 169 1.42 -8.68 3.80
N GLY A 170 1.78 -8.64 5.09
CA GLY A 170 2.95 -7.92 5.56
C GLY A 170 4.25 -8.54 5.04
N GLY A 171 5.38 -7.85 5.23
CA GLY A 171 6.70 -8.34 4.86
C GLY A 171 7.13 -9.56 5.66
N ALA A 172 8.27 -10.13 5.31
CA ALA A 172 8.86 -11.27 6.01
C ALA A 172 9.04 -10.95 7.51
N GLY A 173 8.50 -11.81 8.38
CA GLY A 173 8.41 -11.58 9.82
C GLY A 173 7.07 -11.03 10.30
N ASN A 174 6.25 -10.44 9.43
CA ASN A 174 4.86 -10.10 9.74
C ASN A 174 3.95 -11.22 9.21
N THR A 175 3.37 -11.99 10.10
CA THR A 175 2.55 -13.16 9.78
C THR A 175 1.08 -12.83 9.55
N LYS A 176 0.71 -11.54 9.49
CA LYS A 176 -0.68 -11.10 9.36
C LYS A 176 -0.98 -10.64 7.94
N GLY A 177 -2.08 -11.11 7.39
CA GLY A 177 -2.53 -10.79 6.05
C GLY A 177 -4.02 -11.09 5.84
N LEU A 178 -4.48 -10.80 4.63
CA LEU A 178 -5.83 -11.06 4.18
C LEU A 178 -5.77 -11.85 2.88
N LEU A 179 -6.42 -12.99 2.84
CA LEU A 179 -6.66 -13.80 1.66
C LEU A 179 -8.09 -13.58 1.20
N ILE A 180 -8.29 -13.38 -0.08
CA ILE A 180 -9.61 -13.22 -0.71
C ILE A 180 -9.79 -14.38 -1.69
N ASN A 181 -10.85 -15.13 -1.51
CA ASN A 181 -11.22 -16.26 -2.36
C ASN A 181 -12.76 -16.32 -2.56
N ASP A 182 -13.25 -17.40 -3.15
CA ASP A 182 -14.69 -17.67 -3.37
C ASP A 182 -15.52 -17.82 -2.08
N GLN A 183 -14.87 -18.13 -0.96
CA GLN A 183 -15.52 -18.25 0.36
C GLN A 183 -15.55 -16.91 1.12
N GLY A 184 -14.78 -15.91 0.70
CA GLY A 184 -14.79 -14.58 1.31
C GLY A 184 -13.41 -14.04 1.69
N TYR A 185 -13.36 -13.32 2.81
CA TYR A 185 -12.16 -12.71 3.38
C TYR A 185 -11.65 -13.60 4.51
N ILE A 186 -10.49 -14.23 4.31
CA ILE A 186 -9.91 -15.21 5.24
C ILE A 186 -8.63 -14.62 5.85
N PRO A 187 -8.41 -14.73 7.18
CA PRO A 187 -7.12 -14.41 7.77
C PRO A 187 -5.99 -15.21 7.11
N SER A 188 -4.87 -14.57 6.84
CA SER A 188 -3.72 -15.25 6.27
C SER A 188 -2.40 -14.83 6.91
N GLY A 189 -1.41 -15.69 6.77
CA GLY A 189 -0.02 -15.39 7.07
C GLY A 189 0.71 -14.78 5.88
N TYR A 190 2.03 -14.72 5.99
CA TYR A 190 2.92 -14.35 4.90
C TYR A 190 2.70 -15.27 3.68
N ALA A 191 2.80 -14.71 2.49
CA ALA A 191 2.59 -15.41 1.21
C ALA A 191 1.20 -16.03 1.01
N GLY A 192 0.17 -15.56 1.73
CA GLY A 192 -1.22 -15.96 1.52
C GLY A 192 -1.59 -17.34 2.06
N ALA A 193 -0.79 -17.93 2.93
CA ALA A 193 -1.18 -19.15 3.63
C ALA A 193 -2.35 -18.85 4.58
N ALA A 194 -3.49 -19.54 4.42
CA ALA A 194 -4.62 -19.38 5.32
C ALA A 194 -4.22 -19.67 6.77
N SER A 195 -4.76 -18.90 7.71
CA SER A 195 -4.49 -19.04 9.13
C SER A 195 -5.79 -19.01 9.92
N ASP A 196 -5.84 -19.78 11.01
CA ASP A 196 -7.00 -19.83 11.89
C ASP A 196 -6.65 -19.19 13.23
N ASN A 197 -7.57 -18.37 13.77
CA ASN A 197 -7.49 -17.74 15.09
C ASN A 197 -6.19 -16.96 15.36
N THR A 198 -5.64 -16.27 14.35
CA THR A 198 -4.35 -15.56 14.45
C THR A 198 -4.42 -14.08 14.12
N VAL A 199 -5.54 -13.60 13.55
CA VAL A 199 -5.68 -12.21 13.09
C VAL A 199 -6.98 -11.60 13.62
N ASP A 200 -6.85 -10.48 14.30
CA ASP A 200 -7.96 -9.68 14.79
C ASP A 200 -8.38 -8.61 13.78
N ILE A 201 -9.64 -8.18 13.87
CA ILE A 201 -10.15 -6.99 13.19
C ILE A 201 -10.12 -5.82 14.16
N GLY A 202 -9.09 -4.99 14.07
CA GLY A 202 -8.77 -3.94 15.03
C GLY A 202 -8.01 -4.44 16.25
N ASN A 203 -7.71 -3.56 17.19
CA ASN A 203 -7.05 -3.88 18.47
C ASN A 203 -7.48 -2.90 19.56
N GLY A 204 -6.91 -3.00 20.75
CA GLY A 204 -7.23 -2.16 21.90
C GLY A 204 -7.03 -0.66 21.65
N SER A 205 -6.04 -0.26 20.86
CA SER A 205 -5.76 1.12 20.48
C SER A 205 -6.53 1.60 19.26
N TYR A 206 -6.70 0.74 18.22
CA TYR A 206 -7.35 1.07 16.96
C TYR A 206 -8.59 0.21 16.71
N ARG A 207 -9.78 0.78 16.93
CA ARG A 207 -11.07 0.12 16.80
C ARG A 207 -11.80 0.54 15.56
N TYR A 208 -12.52 -0.39 14.93
CA TYR A 208 -13.51 -0.03 13.91
C TYR A 208 -14.66 0.75 14.57
N LYS A 209 -15.09 1.82 13.91
CA LYS A 209 -16.24 2.62 14.38
C LYS A 209 -17.52 1.82 14.41
N GLN A 210 -17.73 0.98 13.37
CA GLN A 210 -18.97 0.21 13.19
C GLN A 210 -18.74 -0.91 12.16
N ILE A 211 -19.35 -2.08 12.40
CA ILE A 211 -19.39 -3.20 11.47
C ILE A 211 -20.87 -3.46 11.14
N TYR A 212 -21.21 -3.43 9.85
CA TYR A 212 -22.55 -3.76 9.35
C TYR A 212 -22.54 -5.18 8.80
N ALA A 213 -23.36 -6.05 9.40
CA ALA A 213 -23.58 -7.41 8.92
C ALA A 213 -25.10 -7.70 8.92
N ALA A 214 -25.56 -8.48 7.98
CA ALA A 214 -26.97 -8.87 7.90
C ALA A 214 -27.39 -9.82 9.04
N SER A 215 -26.42 -10.57 9.59
CA SER A 215 -26.60 -11.44 10.75
C SER A 215 -25.49 -11.17 11.78
N SER A 216 -25.71 -11.59 13.02
CA SER A 216 -24.69 -11.52 14.07
C SER A 216 -23.54 -12.52 13.80
N SER A 217 -22.38 -12.30 14.46
CA SER A 217 -21.26 -13.24 14.45
C SER A 217 -21.66 -14.59 15.02
N ILE A 218 -21.11 -15.67 14.46
CA ILE A 218 -21.17 -17.01 15.02
C ILE A 218 -19.93 -17.16 15.94
N ASN A 219 -20.18 -17.46 17.20
CA ASN A 219 -19.12 -17.85 18.13
C ASN A 219 -19.06 -19.40 18.15
N THR A 220 -17.89 -19.96 17.85
CA THR A 220 -17.68 -21.41 17.96
C THR A 220 -17.88 -21.86 19.41
N SER A 221 -18.50 -23.01 19.62
CA SER A 221 -18.84 -23.52 20.96
C SER A 221 -18.86 -25.06 20.99
N ASP A 222 -17.90 -25.68 20.29
CA ASP A 222 -17.74 -27.14 20.23
C ASP A 222 -17.22 -27.67 21.56
N ALA A 223 -17.80 -28.78 22.02
CA ALA A 223 -17.37 -29.46 23.24
C ALA A 223 -15.93 -30.00 23.17
N ASN A 224 -15.45 -30.36 21.97
CA ASN A 224 -14.09 -30.84 21.74
C ASN A 224 -13.02 -29.76 21.94
N GLU A 225 -13.42 -28.50 21.92
CA GLU A 225 -12.54 -27.32 22.12
C GLU A 225 -12.58 -26.82 23.57
N LYS A 226 -13.33 -27.48 24.48
CA LYS A 226 -13.54 -27.06 25.85
C LYS A 226 -13.09 -28.12 26.84
N GLN A 227 -12.59 -27.63 27.96
CA GLN A 227 -12.24 -28.47 29.11
C GLN A 227 -12.75 -27.82 30.41
N GLN A 228 -12.75 -28.57 31.52
CA GLN A 228 -13.15 -28.08 32.83
C GLN A 228 -14.60 -27.51 32.88
N VAL A 229 -15.49 -28.11 32.10
CA VAL A 229 -16.89 -27.69 32.03
C VAL A 229 -17.57 -28.00 33.37
N ALA A 230 -18.07 -26.98 34.07
CA ALA A 230 -18.69 -27.08 35.38
C ALA A 230 -19.83 -26.05 35.56
N SER A 231 -20.69 -26.29 36.54
CA SER A 231 -21.65 -25.28 37.01
C SER A 231 -20.94 -24.17 37.77
N LEU A 232 -21.58 -22.97 37.84
CA LEU A 232 -21.01 -21.87 38.59
C LEU A 232 -20.89 -22.21 40.10
N THR A 233 -19.77 -21.82 40.68
CA THR A 233 -19.53 -21.91 42.12
C THR A 233 -20.41 -20.90 42.89
N SER A 234 -20.54 -21.08 44.19
CA SER A 234 -21.25 -20.11 45.06
C SER A 234 -20.65 -18.69 45.03
N THR A 235 -19.34 -18.61 44.84
CA THR A 235 -18.59 -17.36 44.70
C THR A 235 -18.94 -16.68 43.38
N GLU A 236 -18.95 -17.42 42.27
CA GLU A 236 -19.33 -16.93 40.93
C GLU A 236 -20.82 -16.52 40.90
N MET A 237 -21.71 -17.26 41.58
CA MET A 237 -23.11 -16.90 41.77
C MET A 237 -23.27 -15.57 42.49
N THR A 238 -22.44 -15.31 43.49
CA THR A 238 -22.45 -14.03 44.23
C THR A 238 -21.98 -12.88 43.34
N ALA A 239 -20.89 -13.06 42.57
CA ALA A 239 -20.39 -12.09 41.60
C ALA A 239 -21.43 -11.79 40.53
N ALA A 240 -22.01 -12.82 39.88
CA ALA A 240 -23.02 -12.68 38.84
C ALA A 240 -24.26 -11.90 39.31
N LYS A 241 -24.72 -12.18 40.56
CA LYS A 241 -25.82 -11.44 41.19
C LYS A 241 -25.48 -9.98 41.46
N ALA A 242 -24.24 -9.66 41.82
CA ALA A 242 -23.78 -8.28 41.98
C ALA A 242 -23.72 -7.58 40.60
N ILE A 243 -23.11 -8.22 39.61
CA ILE A 243 -22.97 -7.69 38.25
C ILE A 243 -24.32 -7.43 37.60
N SER A 244 -25.33 -8.31 37.78
CA SER A 244 -26.67 -8.13 37.21
C SER A 244 -27.34 -6.81 37.60
N LYS A 245 -26.94 -6.17 38.69
CA LYS A 245 -27.44 -4.88 39.17
C LYS A 245 -26.68 -3.67 38.63
N LEU A 246 -25.60 -3.88 37.86
CA LEU A 246 -24.71 -2.80 37.40
C LEU A 246 -25.18 -2.22 36.06
N PHE A 247 -26.17 -2.80 35.38
CA PHE A 247 -26.66 -2.29 34.11
C PHE A 247 -27.30 -0.90 34.30
N LYS A 248 -26.81 0.05 33.46
CA LYS A 248 -27.22 1.46 33.48
C LYS A 248 -27.32 1.98 32.06
N THR A 249 -27.94 3.11 31.89
CA THR A 249 -27.90 3.89 30.65
C THR A 249 -26.78 4.92 30.72
N PHE A 250 -26.15 5.20 29.55
CA PHE A 250 -25.08 6.19 29.43
C PHE A 250 -25.04 6.77 28.01
N LYS A 251 -24.28 7.83 27.81
CA LYS A 251 -23.91 8.38 26.51
C LYS A 251 -22.39 8.38 26.39
N TRP A 252 -21.87 8.17 25.20
CA TRP A 252 -20.43 8.27 24.91
C TRP A 252 -19.97 9.73 24.96
N ASN A 253 -18.82 10.01 25.54
CA ASN A 253 -18.28 11.35 25.69
C ASN A 253 -18.05 12.05 24.34
N ASP A 254 -17.49 11.34 23.35
CA ASP A 254 -17.27 11.83 21.99
C ASP A 254 -18.58 12.15 21.27
N ALA A 255 -19.60 11.33 21.45
CA ALA A 255 -20.93 11.56 20.89
C ALA A 255 -21.61 12.78 21.54
N VAL A 256 -21.43 12.98 22.85
CA VAL A 256 -21.95 14.16 23.55
C VAL A 256 -21.18 15.42 23.10
N ALA A 257 -19.85 15.35 22.97
CA ALA A 257 -19.05 16.47 22.48
C ALA A 257 -19.44 16.89 21.06
N ALA A 258 -19.75 15.92 20.19
CA ALA A 258 -20.13 16.19 18.78
C ALA A 258 -21.59 16.59 18.59
N LYS A 259 -22.55 16.12 19.43
CA LYS A 259 -23.99 16.21 19.19
C LYS A 259 -24.80 16.77 20.36
N GLY A 260 -24.15 17.09 21.50
CA GLY A 260 -24.81 17.55 22.69
C GLY A 260 -25.94 16.60 23.16
N ASP A 261 -27.12 17.15 23.45
CA ASP A 261 -28.29 16.39 23.89
C ASP A 261 -28.82 15.40 22.89
N ALA A 262 -28.52 15.57 21.58
CA ALA A 262 -28.92 14.66 20.52
C ALA A 262 -28.04 13.37 20.47
N ALA A 263 -27.02 13.23 21.32
CA ALA A 263 -26.27 11.98 21.45
C ALA A 263 -27.17 10.84 21.95
N ARG A 264 -27.05 9.67 21.29
CA ARG A 264 -27.88 8.49 21.61
C ARG A 264 -27.57 7.98 23.02
N THR A 265 -28.61 7.49 23.69
CA THR A 265 -28.48 6.75 24.94
C THR A 265 -28.21 5.28 24.66
N HIS A 266 -27.26 4.71 25.37
CA HIS A 266 -26.86 3.31 25.34
C HIS A 266 -27.18 2.66 26.71
N ALA A 267 -27.28 1.33 26.73
CA ALA A 267 -27.41 0.56 27.95
C ALA A 267 -26.25 -0.43 28.06
N GLY A 268 -25.74 -0.63 29.28
CA GLY A 268 -24.64 -1.55 29.52
C GLY A 268 -24.05 -1.39 30.91
N VAL A 269 -22.87 -1.94 31.12
CA VAL A 269 -22.12 -1.87 32.40
C VAL A 269 -20.85 -1.01 32.23
N ILE A 270 -20.31 -0.56 33.35
CA ILE A 270 -18.98 0.06 33.44
C ILE A 270 -17.99 -1.07 33.78
N ALA A 271 -16.94 -1.26 32.98
CA ALA A 271 -15.99 -2.38 33.12
C ALA A 271 -15.28 -2.35 34.50
N GLN A 272 -14.96 -1.16 35.04
CA GLN A 272 -14.40 -1.00 36.36
C GLN A 272 -15.35 -1.50 37.45
N ASN A 273 -16.66 -1.28 37.31
CA ASN A 273 -17.64 -1.76 38.28
C ASN A 273 -17.80 -3.27 38.24
N VAL A 274 -17.68 -3.88 37.05
CA VAL A 274 -17.65 -5.34 36.91
C VAL A 274 -16.42 -5.91 37.59
N GLN A 275 -15.24 -5.34 37.38
CA GLN A 275 -14.01 -5.71 38.05
C GLN A 275 -14.17 -5.65 39.57
N GLN A 276 -14.71 -4.56 40.10
CA GLN A 276 -14.93 -4.41 41.53
C GLN A 276 -15.88 -5.46 42.09
N ALA A 277 -16.98 -5.75 41.41
CA ALA A 277 -17.93 -6.79 41.82
C ALA A 277 -17.33 -8.20 41.87
N MET A 278 -16.41 -8.50 40.96
CA MET A 278 -15.61 -9.73 40.97
C MET A 278 -14.67 -9.76 42.16
N THR A 279 -13.92 -8.70 42.37
CA THR A 279 -13.00 -8.55 43.51
C THR A 279 -13.74 -8.65 44.88
N ASP A 280 -14.88 -8.01 45.03
CA ASP A 280 -15.71 -8.06 46.25
C ASP A 280 -16.23 -9.48 46.52
N ALA A 281 -16.41 -10.29 45.47
CA ALA A 281 -16.75 -11.70 45.60
C ALA A 281 -15.53 -12.61 45.85
N GLY A 282 -14.32 -12.10 45.83
CA GLY A 282 -13.08 -12.86 46.01
C GLY A 282 -12.57 -13.49 44.70
N LEU A 283 -12.95 -12.94 43.55
CA LEU A 283 -12.54 -13.42 42.22
C LEU A 283 -11.68 -12.35 41.53
N ASP A 284 -10.78 -12.79 40.60
CA ASP A 284 -10.10 -11.88 39.70
C ASP A 284 -10.86 -11.80 38.37
N ALA A 285 -11.25 -10.60 37.95
CA ALA A 285 -11.94 -10.40 36.70
C ALA A 285 -11.08 -10.78 35.48
N ALA A 286 -9.76 -10.71 35.58
CA ALA A 286 -8.83 -11.06 34.52
C ALA A 286 -8.82 -12.57 34.17
N ASP A 287 -9.28 -13.43 35.08
CA ASP A 287 -9.44 -14.86 34.85
C ASP A 287 -10.65 -15.21 33.97
N TYR A 288 -11.51 -14.23 33.69
CA TYR A 288 -12.78 -14.43 32.97
C TYR A 288 -12.79 -13.72 31.62
N GLY A 289 -13.06 -14.47 30.54
CA GLY A 289 -13.06 -13.99 29.17
C GLY A 289 -14.03 -12.83 28.87
N PHE A 290 -15.05 -12.62 29.69
CA PHE A 290 -15.99 -11.51 29.50
C PHE A 290 -15.42 -10.14 29.91
N TRP A 291 -14.33 -10.07 30.67
CA TRP A 291 -13.67 -8.83 31.04
C TRP A 291 -12.33 -8.70 30.30
N CYS A 292 -12.07 -7.54 29.74
CA CYS A 292 -10.91 -7.29 28.89
C CYS A 292 -10.14 -6.05 29.36
N SER A 293 -8.83 -6.11 29.31
CA SER A 293 -7.92 -4.99 29.58
C SER A 293 -6.81 -4.97 28.55
N ASP A 294 -6.83 -3.96 27.70
CA ASP A 294 -5.78 -3.72 26.69
C ASP A 294 -4.89 -2.58 27.17
N THR A 295 -3.59 -2.78 27.17
CA THR A 295 -2.59 -1.78 27.53
C THR A 295 -1.64 -1.57 26.37
N TRP A 296 -1.33 -0.30 26.07
CA TRP A 296 -0.36 0.09 25.05
C TRP A 296 0.34 1.38 25.46
N TRP A 297 1.38 1.74 24.74
CA TRP A 297 2.08 3.02 24.88
C TRP A 297 1.89 3.83 23.61
N GLU A 298 1.81 5.14 23.73
CA GLU A 298 1.63 6.02 22.57
C GLU A 298 2.56 7.23 22.65
N THR A 299 3.03 7.64 21.46
CA THR A 299 3.68 8.92 21.26
C THR A 299 2.85 9.77 20.31
N SER A 300 2.95 11.09 20.47
CA SER A 300 2.28 12.07 19.62
C SER A 300 3.34 12.94 18.95
N THR A 301 3.30 13.02 17.62
CA THR A 301 4.22 13.82 16.80
C THR A 301 3.43 14.76 15.92
N GLU A 302 3.67 16.05 16.04
CA GLU A 302 3.10 17.05 15.13
C GLU A 302 3.82 16.95 13.76
N VAL A 303 3.06 16.67 12.71
CA VAL A 303 3.52 16.69 11.34
C VAL A 303 3.09 18.03 10.72
N PRO A 304 4.04 18.87 10.31
CA PRO A 304 3.71 20.20 9.76
C PRO A 304 2.97 20.07 8.44
N ALA A 305 2.24 21.13 8.08
CA ALA A 305 1.64 21.25 6.77
C ALA A 305 2.72 21.26 5.68
N VAL A 306 2.41 20.69 4.54
CA VAL A 306 3.22 20.74 3.32
C VAL A 306 2.45 21.55 2.29
N GLU A 307 3.06 22.58 1.73
CA GLU A 307 2.46 23.32 0.63
C GLU A 307 2.55 22.53 -0.67
N ALA A 308 1.57 22.71 -1.55
CA ALA A 308 1.61 22.09 -2.88
C ALA A 308 2.81 22.61 -3.68
N ASP A 309 3.51 21.71 -4.35
CA ASP A 309 4.56 22.02 -5.31
C ASP A 309 4.27 21.24 -6.59
N GLU A 310 3.56 21.88 -7.51
CA GLU A 310 3.14 21.27 -8.78
C GLU A 310 4.34 20.86 -9.65
N GLU A 311 5.47 21.59 -9.55
CA GLU A 311 6.68 21.32 -10.32
C GLU A 311 7.34 20.01 -9.90
N ASN A 312 7.28 19.68 -8.60
CA ASN A 312 7.82 18.44 -8.03
C ASN A 312 6.73 17.39 -7.76
N GLY A 313 5.49 17.62 -8.14
CA GLY A 313 4.37 16.70 -7.95
C GLY A 313 3.99 16.48 -6.47
N ILE A 314 4.21 17.49 -5.61
CA ILE A 314 3.87 17.45 -4.19
C ILE A 314 2.46 18.03 -4.02
N GLU A 315 1.55 17.21 -3.49
CA GLU A 315 0.21 17.65 -3.10
C GLU A 315 0.23 18.37 -1.75
N ALA A 316 -0.62 19.37 -1.59
CA ALA A 316 -0.78 20.05 -0.31
C ALA A 316 -1.27 19.09 0.77
N GLN A 317 -0.67 19.14 1.94
CA GLN A 317 -1.09 18.38 3.10
C GLN A 317 -1.28 19.32 4.29
N GLU A 318 -2.43 19.25 4.96
CA GLU A 318 -2.65 19.99 6.19
C GLU A 318 -1.79 19.40 7.33
N ALA A 319 -1.42 20.26 8.29
CA ALA A 319 -0.76 19.80 9.50
C ALA A 319 -1.65 18.80 10.26
N TYR A 320 -1.07 17.74 10.76
CA TYR A 320 -1.79 16.74 11.56
C TYR A 320 -0.92 16.17 12.66
N THR A 321 -1.58 15.63 13.69
CA THR A 321 -0.90 14.91 14.77
C THR A 321 -0.85 13.42 14.42
N ARG A 322 0.35 12.87 14.28
CA ARG A 322 0.58 11.44 14.13
C ARG A 322 0.70 10.80 15.52
N ILE A 323 -0.09 9.74 15.75
CA ILE A 323 -0.01 8.93 16.96
C ILE A 323 0.60 7.58 16.56
N ASP A 324 1.75 7.26 17.14
CA ASP A 324 2.39 5.95 17.00
C ASP A 324 2.13 5.15 18.29
N THR A 325 1.81 3.85 18.16
CA THR A 325 1.48 2.97 19.30
C THR A 325 2.42 1.78 19.37
N TYR A 326 2.70 1.33 20.59
CA TYR A 326 3.62 0.26 20.92
C TYR A 326 2.93 -0.72 21.87
N GLU A 327 3.11 -2.02 21.67
CA GLU A 327 2.43 -3.07 22.46
C GLU A 327 3.07 -3.27 23.84
N THR A 328 4.38 -3.03 23.95
CA THR A 328 5.14 -3.21 25.19
C THR A 328 5.90 -1.94 25.60
N ALA A 329 6.30 -1.88 26.86
CA ALA A 329 7.10 -0.76 27.37
C ALA A 329 8.51 -0.75 26.77
N GLU A 330 9.04 -1.91 26.42
CA GLU A 330 10.37 -2.11 25.84
C GLU A 330 10.44 -1.61 24.40
N GLU A 331 9.35 -1.72 23.64
CA GLU A 331 9.25 -1.21 22.28
C GLU A 331 9.00 0.29 22.23
N ALA A 332 8.43 0.85 23.29
CA ALA A 332 8.05 2.25 23.36
C ALA A 332 9.29 3.14 23.61
N PRO A 333 9.45 4.26 22.86
CA PRO A 333 10.51 5.21 23.13
C PRO A 333 10.32 5.89 24.49
N GLU A 334 11.42 6.46 25.01
CA GLU A 334 11.39 7.24 26.24
C GLU A 334 10.38 8.40 26.13
N GLY A 335 9.56 8.58 27.15
CA GLY A 335 8.50 9.61 27.17
C GLY A 335 7.16 9.17 26.57
N ALA A 336 7.03 7.94 26.07
CA ALA A 336 5.75 7.40 25.62
C ALA A 336 4.74 7.32 26.79
N THR A 337 3.50 7.67 26.50
CA THR A 337 2.42 7.65 27.47
C THR A 337 1.73 6.30 27.51
N LYS A 338 1.72 5.65 28.69
CA LYS A 338 0.97 4.41 28.91
C LYS A 338 -0.53 4.68 28.87
N ARG A 339 -1.26 3.87 28.10
CA ARG A 339 -2.73 3.86 28.02
C ARG A 339 -3.27 2.49 28.40
N THR A 340 -4.43 2.47 29.01
CA THR A 340 -5.18 1.24 29.29
C THR A 340 -6.64 1.46 28.95
N ARG A 341 -7.23 0.49 28.25
CA ARG A 341 -8.65 0.49 27.90
C ARG A 341 -9.29 -0.79 28.42
N LEU A 342 -10.34 -0.63 29.21
CA LEU A 342 -11.13 -1.73 29.71
C LEU A 342 -12.33 -1.99 28.79
N GLY A 343 -12.69 -3.26 28.64
CA GLY A 343 -13.78 -3.72 27.80
C GLY A 343 -14.59 -4.83 28.45
N VAL A 344 -15.74 -5.11 27.86
CA VAL A 344 -16.59 -6.23 28.26
C VAL A 344 -17.10 -6.94 27.00
N ARG A 345 -16.98 -8.27 26.98
CA ARG A 345 -17.64 -9.13 26.00
C ARG A 345 -19.05 -9.43 26.48
N TYR A 346 -20.01 -8.65 26.03
CA TYR A 346 -21.40 -8.76 26.47
C TYR A 346 -22.02 -10.16 26.30
N PRO A 347 -21.81 -10.90 25.19
CA PRO A 347 -22.37 -12.25 25.07
C PRO A 347 -21.94 -13.19 26.19
N GLU A 348 -20.67 -13.20 26.57
CA GLU A 348 -20.14 -14.01 27.66
C GLU A 348 -20.61 -13.53 29.04
N LEU A 349 -20.61 -12.20 29.24
CA LEU A 349 -21.11 -11.61 30.50
C LEU A 349 -22.59 -11.93 30.70
N LEU A 350 -23.42 -11.84 29.66
CA LEU A 350 -24.83 -12.17 29.73
C LEU A 350 -25.05 -13.66 29.93
N ALA A 351 -24.23 -14.53 29.33
CA ALA A 351 -24.25 -15.97 29.58
C ALA A 351 -23.93 -16.30 31.05
N PHE A 352 -22.90 -15.63 31.62
CA PHE A 352 -22.53 -15.80 33.03
C PHE A 352 -23.66 -15.40 33.97
N ILE A 353 -24.30 -14.24 33.72
CA ILE A 353 -25.46 -13.78 34.50
C ILE A 353 -26.68 -14.71 34.29
N GLY A 354 -26.90 -15.18 33.05
CA GLY A 354 -27.98 -16.09 32.71
C GLY A 354 -27.88 -17.42 33.45
N ALA A 355 -26.69 -18.04 33.47
CA ALA A 355 -26.44 -19.27 34.21
C ALA A 355 -26.69 -19.11 35.72
N ALA A 356 -26.24 -17.99 36.33
CA ALA A 356 -26.50 -17.69 37.71
C ALA A 356 -28.00 -17.46 37.99
N THR A 357 -28.71 -16.86 37.08
CA THR A 357 -30.15 -16.63 37.20
C THR A 357 -30.93 -17.95 37.19
N GLU A 358 -30.58 -18.86 36.30
CA GLU A 358 -31.16 -20.19 36.18
C GLU A 358 -30.97 -21.01 37.46
N GLN A 359 -29.75 -21.06 38.01
CA GLN A 359 -29.50 -21.75 39.25
C GLN A 359 -30.32 -21.16 40.43
N ARG A 360 -30.47 -19.83 40.50
CA ARG A 360 -31.29 -19.17 41.50
C ARG A 360 -32.78 -19.50 41.37
N LEU A 361 -33.27 -19.60 40.14
CA LEU A 361 -34.66 -20.03 39.89
C LEU A 361 -34.88 -21.46 40.36
N ALA A 362 -34.02 -22.39 40.02
CA ALA A 362 -34.09 -23.77 40.46
C ALA A 362 -34.04 -23.90 42.00
N ASP A 363 -33.18 -23.10 42.67
CA ASP A 363 -33.18 -23.04 44.15
C ASP A 363 -34.47 -22.53 44.74
N ILE A 364 -35.10 -21.52 44.12
CA ILE A 364 -36.40 -20.97 44.57
C ILE A 364 -37.51 -21.99 44.38
N GLU A 365 -37.54 -22.66 43.22
CA GLU A 365 -38.52 -23.72 42.92
C GLU A 365 -38.42 -24.90 43.92
N THR A 366 -37.20 -25.32 44.24
CA THR A 366 -36.93 -26.34 45.25
C THR A 366 -37.46 -25.93 46.64
N ARG A 367 -37.21 -24.69 47.02
CA ARG A 367 -37.70 -24.15 48.29
C ARG A 367 -39.23 -23.99 48.33
N LEU A 368 -39.84 -23.60 47.18
CA LEU A 368 -41.26 -23.46 47.08
C LEU A 368 -41.95 -24.85 47.16
N ALA A 369 -41.44 -25.85 46.44
CA ALA A 369 -41.98 -27.22 46.53
C ALA A 369 -41.88 -27.80 47.96
N ALA A 370 -40.80 -27.49 48.69
CA ALA A 370 -40.65 -27.89 50.07
C ALA A 370 -41.67 -27.21 51.01
N LEU A 371 -42.08 -25.99 50.68
CA LEU A 371 -43.15 -25.28 51.49
C LEU A 371 -44.56 -25.73 51.10
N GLU A 372 -44.81 -26.13 49.88
CA GLU A 372 -46.11 -26.64 49.41
C GLU A 372 -46.35 -28.10 49.82
N GLY A 373 -45.27 -28.89 50.09
CA GLY A 373 -45.33 -30.27 50.53
C GLY A 373 -45.30 -30.48 52.01
N ALA A 374 -45.22 -29.38 52.82
CA ALA A 374 -45.24 -29.36 54.27
C ALA A 374 -46.64 -28.93 54.77
#